data_00e58a5e4dfa43724a16fcb05842880e
#
_entry.id   00e58a5e4dfa43724a16fcb05842880e
#
_cell.length_a   1.000
_cell.length_b   1.000
_cell.length_c   1.000
_cell.angle_alpha   90.00
_cell.angle_beta   90.00
_cell.angle_gamma   90.00
#
_symmetry.space_group_name_H-M   'P 1'
#
loop_
_entity.id
_entity.type
_entity.pdbx_description
1 polymer ?
#
loop_
_entity_poly.entity_id
_entity_poly.type
_entity_poly.pdbx_seq_one_letter_code
_entity_poly.pdbx_strand_id
1 'polypeptide(L)'
;MTGRRRYLVVGTGHRASMYLDAIAGAHHDDAELVALVEPNPGRSAAHLDRLAGTGLDVGAVERAHPDELEQVVTRTRADRVIITSPDFTHAAMVVRALDAGADVVVEKPLTIDPDGVRRIAAAVERSGRQVVVTHNYRYSPRNSGLKELIKDGAVGRPLSVNFEWVLDTAHGADYYRRWHRDKANSGGLLIHKASHHFDLIN
;
A
#
# COMPACT_ATOMS: atom_id res chain seq x y z
N MET A 1 24.46 -13.30 -8.45
CA MET A 1 24.10 -12.05 -7.80
C MET A 1 22.70 -11.71 -8.28
N THR A 2 21.69 -11.86 -7.45
CA THR A 2 20.33 -11.40 -7.74
C THR A 2 20.39 -9.87 -7.73
N GLY A 3 20.10 -9.23 -8.87
CA GLY A 3 20.04 -7.78 -8.98
C GLY A 3 19.02 -7.18 -8.00
N ARG A 4 19.11 -5.86 -7.73
CA ARG A 4 18.13 -5.14 -6.90
C ARG A 4 16.72 -5.36 -7.46
N ARG A 5 15.74 -5.54 -6.56
CA ARG A 5 14.33 -5.65 -6.94
C ARG A 5 13.79 -4.30 -7.40
N ARG A 6 13.10 -4.29 -8.52
CA ARG A 6 12.63 -3.09 -9.21
C ARG A 6 11.22 -2.73 -8.77
N TYR A 7 11.07 -1.56 -8.17
CA TYR A 7 9.80 -1.07 -7.61
C TYR A 7 9.24 0.10 -8.43
N LEU A 8 7.93 0.02 -8.70
CA LEU A 8 7.13 1.11 -9.25
C LEU A 8 6.12 1.54 -8.20
N VAL A 9 5.91 2.85 -8.01
CA VAL A 9 4.94 3.38 -7.03
C VAL A 9 3.80 4.07 -7.75
N VAL A 10 2.56 3.64 -7.45
CA VAL A 10 1.31 4.24 -7.94
C VAL A 10 0.69 5.12 -6.86
N GLY A 11 0.48 6.39 -7.17
CA GLY A 11 -0.02 7.39 -6.23
C GLY A 11 1.10 7.98 -5.37
N THR A 12 1.43 9.25 -5.61
CA THR A 12 2.49 9.97 -4.89
C THR A 12 1.93 10.96 -3.87
N GLY A 13 0.92 10.49 -3.11
CA GLY A 13 0.40 11.20 -1.94
C GLY A 13 1.35 11.10 -0.75
N HIS A 14 0.92 11.64 0.40
CA HIS A 14 1.72 11.59 1.65
C HIS A 14 2.16 10.15 2.01
N ARG A 15 1.31 9.17 1.75
CA ARG A 15 1.59 7.76 2.10
C ARG A 15 2.76 7.17 1.33
N ALA A 16 2.99 7.61 0.10
CA ALA A 16 4.11 7.16 -0.72
C ALA A 16 5.48 7.44 -0.07
N SER A 17 5.60 8.53 0.73
CA SER A 17 6.86 8.90 1.38
C SER A 17 7.50 7.75 2.13
N MET A 18 6.71 7.00 2.90
CA MET A 18 7.20 5.88 3.70
C MET A 18 7.90 4.81 2.85
N TYR A 19 7.34 4.48 1.71
CA TYR A 19 7.90 3.48 0.80
C TYR A 19 9.12 4.02 0.04
N LEU A 20 9.02 5.27 -0.42
CA LEU A 20 10.10 5.94 -1.13
C LEU A 20 11.33 6.11 -0.23
N ASP A 21 11.13 6.49 1.04
CA ASP A 21 12.21 6.62 2.02
C ASP A 21 12.85 5.26 2.33
N ALA A 22 12.04 4.20 2.41
CA ALA A 22 12.56 2.85 2.62
C ALA A 22 13.42 2.37 1.45
N ILE A 23 12.97 2.59 0.20
CA ILE A 23 13.70 2.22 -1.01
C ILE A 23 15.00 3.03 -1.15
N ALA A 24 14.94 4.35 -0.91
CA ALA A 24 16.11 5.22 -1.04
C ALA A 24 17.10 5.13 0.14
N GLY A 25 16.64 4.61 1.29
CA GLY A 25 17.41 4.52 2.52
C GLY A 25 17.75 3.08 2.92
N ALA A 26 17.00 2.53 3.88
CA ALA A 26 17.32 1.26 4.53
C ALA A 26 17.37 0.05 3.59
N HIS A 27 16.74 0.12 2.42
CA HIS A 27 16.68 -0.98 1.44
C HIS A 27 17.34 -0.64 0.10
N HIS A 28 18.18 0.41 0.04
CA HIS A 28 18.74 0.84 -1.23
C HIS A 28 19.64 -0.21 -1.89
N ASP A 29 20.25 -1.11 -1.10
CA ASP A 29 21.09 -2.19 -1.62
C ASP A 29 20.28 -3.30 -2.32
N ASP A 30 19.04 -3.52 -1.89
CA ASP A 30 18.16 -4.59 -2.36
C ASP A 30 17.02 -4.09 -3.26
N ALA A 31 16.76 -2.78 -3.27
CA ALA A 31 15.63 -2.16 -3.95
C ALA A 31 16.06 -1.04 -4.89
N GLU A 32 15.37 -0.93 -6.02
CA GLU A 32 15.54 0.13 -7.02
C GLU A 32 14.18 0.75 -7.32
N LEU A 33 14.07 2.08 -7.20
CA LEU A 33 12.88 2.80 -7.67
C LEU A 33 13.00 3.02 -9.18
N VAL A 34 12.08 2.45 -9.96
CA VAL A 34 12.14 2.55 -11.43
C VAL A 34 11.10 3.49 -12.02
N ALA A 35 9.95 3.70 -11.34
CA ALA A 35 8.92 4.61 -11.83
C ALA A 35 8.01 5.15 -10.72
N LEU A 36 7.43 6.32 -10.99
CA LEU A 36 6.32 6.92 -10.27
C LEU A 36 5.14 7.12 -11.22
N VAL A 37 3.99 6.58 -10.87
CA VAL A 37 2.75 6.69 -11.64
C VAL A 37 1.75 7.55 -10.85
N GLU A 38 1.48 8.76 -11.36
CA GLU A 38 0.71 9.78 -10.64
C GLU A 38 0.05 10.73 -11.65
N PRO A 39 -1.25 11.04 -11.51
CA PRO A 39 -1.92 11.99 -12.43
C PRO A 39 -1.44 13.43 -12.28
N ASN A 40 -0.88 13.80 -11.13
CA ASN A 40 -0.33 15.13 -10.88
C ASN A 40 1.21 15.13 -10.96
N PRO A 41 1.81 15.60 -12.07
CA PRO A 41 3.27 15.55 -12.26
C PRO A 41 4.06 16.35 -11.22
N GLY A 42 3.45 17.40 -10.63
CA GLY A 42 4.08 18.17 -9.56
C GLY A 42 4.30 17.37 -8.28
N ARG A 43 3.43 16.40 -7.98
CA ARG A 43 3.63 15.52 -6.81
C ARG A 43 4.79 14.57 -7.01
N SER A 44 4.89 13.95 -8.19
CA SER A 44 6.04 13.09 -8.53
C SER A 44 7.34 13.88 -8.49
N ALA A 45 7.37 15.09 -9.07
CA ALA A 45 8.54 15.97 -9.04
C ALA A 45 8.97 16.27 -7.59
N ALA A 46 8.05 16.71 -6.73
CA ALA A 46 8.35 17.03 -5.34
C ALA A 46 8.95 15.85 -4.54
N HIS A 47 8.52 14.61 -4.82
CA HIS A 47 9.13 13.44 -4.22
C HIS A 47 10.54 13.19 -4.74
N LEU A 48 10.78 13.30 -6.04
CA LEU A 48 12.10 13.12 -6.62
C LEU A 48 13.08 14.20 -6.16
N ASP A 49 12.65 15.47 -6.09
CA ASP A 49 13.46 16.57 -5.56
C ASP A 49 13.89 16.30 -4.10
N ARG A 50 12.96 15.80 -3.29
CA ARG A 50 13.23 15.41 -1.89
C ARG A 50 14.26 14.27 -1.80
N LEU A 51 14.24 13.34 -2.75
CA LEU A 51 15.11 12.17 -2.77
C LEU A 51 16.46 12.42 -3.46
N ALA A 52 16.62 13.52 -4.16
CA ALA A 52 17.85 13.83 -4.93
C ALA A 52 19.14 13.82 -4.10
N GLY A 53 19.06 13.98 -2.77
CA GLY A 53 20.22 13.95 -1.86
C GLY A 53 20.52 12.60 -1.21
N THR A 54 19.78 11.54 -1.54
CA THR A 54 19.82 10.24 -0.82
C THR A 54 20.70 9.18 -1.49
N GLY A 55 21.36 9.49 -2.61
CA GLY A 55 22.11 8.51 -3.42
C GLY A 55 21.26 7.78 -4.46
N LEU A 56 19.93 8.02 -4.49
CA LEU A 56 19.06 7.52 -5.54
C LEU A 56 19.33 8.28 -6.86
N ASP A 57 19.50 7.56 -7.96
CA ASP A 57 19.51 8.18 -9.30
C ASP A 57 18.10 8.58 -9.71
N VAL A 58 17.67 9.77 -9.24
CA VAL A 58 16.33 10.31 -9.53
C VAL A 58 16.10 10.61 -11.01
N GLY A 59 17.19 10.80 -11.78
CA GLY A 59 17.13 11.03 -13.24
C GLY A 59 16.71 9.78 -14.01
N ALA A 60 16.99 8.61 -13.48
CA ALA A 60 16.59 7.33 -14.07
C ALA A 60 15.15 6.91 -13.73
N VAL A 61 14.48 7.61 -12.78
CA VAL A 61 13.10 7.27 -12.37
C VAL A 61 12.10 7.80 -13.39
N GLU A 62 11.38 6.90 -14.03
CA GLU A 62 10.33 7.26 -14.99
C GLU A 62 9.13 7.89 -14.29
N ARG A 63 8.49 8.90 -14.92
CA ARG A 63 7.24 9.50 -14.46
C ARG A 63 6.16 9.31 -15.50
N ALA A 64 5.01 8.76 -15.09
CA ALA A 64 3.93 8.43 -16.02
C ALA A 64 2.54 8.71 -15.43
N HIS A 65 1.55 8.79 -16.31
CA HIS A 65 0.15 8.87 -15.93
C HIS A 65 -0.41 7.47 -15.60
N PRO A 66 -1.40 7.33 -14.70
CA PRO A 66 -2.02 6.05 -14.38
C PRO A 66 -2.56 5.25 -15.58
N ASP A 67 -2.94 5.93 -16.66
CA ASP A 67 -3.41 5.25 -17.88
C ASP A 67 -2.31 4.41 -18.56
N GLU A 68 -1.05 4.70 -18.29
CA GLU A 68 0.12 4.03 -18.86
C GLU A 68 0.67 2.89 -17.99
N LEU A 69 -0.01 2.53 -16.89
CA LEU A 69 0.52 1.63 -15.86
C LEU A 69 1.13 0.34 -16.45
N GLU A 70 0.41 -0.36 -17.31
CA GLU A 70 0.86 -1.64 -17.88
C GLU A 70 2.11 -1.48 -18.76
N GLN A 71 2.12 -0.42 -19.58
CA GLN A 71 3.28 -0.12 -20.43
C GLN A 71 4.51 0.22 -19.57
N VAL A 72 4.31 0.98 -18.48
CA VAL A 72 5.41 1.34 -17.56
C VAL A 72 5.94 0.10 -16.83
N VAL A 73 5.07 -0.77 -16.32
CA VAL A 73 5.48 -2.03 -15.70
C VAL A 73 6.34 -2.84 -16.66
N THR A 74 5.91 -2.98 -17.92
CA THR A 74 6.62 -3.78 -18.93
C THR A 74 7.96 -3.15 -19.31
N ARG A 75 8.02 -1.85 -19.67
CA ARG A 75 9.26 -1.22 -20.15
C ARG A 75 10.28 -0.99 -19.03
N THR A 76 9.82 -0.76 -17.81
CA THR A 76 10.71 -0.65 -16.65
C THR A 76 11.06 -2.02 -16.05
N ARG A 77 10.42 -3.11 -16.50
CA ARG A 77 10.56 -4.44 -15.91
C ARG A 77 10.39 -4.40 -14.39
N ALA A 78 9.35 -3.71 -13.92
CA ALA A 78 9.08 -3.62 -12.49
C ALA A 78 8.72 -5.01 -11.94
N ASP A 79 9.46 -5.48 -10.95
CA ASP A 79 9.16 -6.74 -10.26
C ASP A 79 7.95 -6.58 -9.35
N ARG A 80 7.79 -5.37 -8.79
CA ARG A 80 6.76 -5.10 -7.79
C ARG A 80 6.17 -3.69 -7.94
N VAL A 81 4.84 -3.61 -7.88
CA VAL A 81 4.10 -2.35 -7.88
C VAL A 81 3.58 -2.06 -6.48
N ILE A 82 3.95 -0.90 -5.92
CA ILE A 82 3.44 -0.40 -4.63
C ILE A 82 2.29 0.56 -4.91
N ILE A 83 1.10 0.29 -4.38
CA ILE A 83 -0.10 1.09 -4.61
C ILE A 83 -0.46 1.86 -3.35
N THR A 84 -0.37 3.19 -3.42
CA THR A 84 -0.67 4.16 -2.35
C THR A 84 -1.65 5.24 -2.80
N SER A 85 -2.35 4.99 -3.89
CA SER A 85 -3.39 5.85 -4.45
C SER A 85 -4.66 5.85 -3.57
N PRO A 86 -5.70 6.64 -3.84
CA PRO A 86 -6.95 6.59 -3.07
C PRO A 86 -7.64 5.23 -3.14
N ASP A 87 -8.30 4.82 -2.03
CA ASP A 87 -8.85 3.48 -1.81
C ASP A 87 -9.72 2.95 -2.96
N PHE A 88 -10.57 3.80 -3.55
CA PHE A 88 -11.45 3.41 -4.66
C PHE A 88 -10.71 3.01 -5.94
N THR A 89 -9.44 3.39 -6.07
CA THR A 89 -8.61 3.03 -7.23
C THR A 89 -7.88 1.70 -7.05
N HIS A 90 -7.76 1.20 -5.81
CA HIS A 90 -6.90 0.07 -5.48
C HIS A 90 -7.21 -1.16 -6.33
N ALA A 91 -8.48 -1.59 -6.37
CA ALA A 91 -8.84 -2.81 -7.10
C ALA A 91 -8.46 -2.74 -8.59
N ALA A 92 -8.70 -1.60 -9.25
CA ALA A 92 -8.33 -1.43 -10.65
C ALA A 92 -6.81 -1.45 -10.86
N MET A 93 -6.06 -0.72 -10.02
CA MET A 93 -4.59 -0.65 -10.13
C MET A 93 -3.94 -2.00 -9.81
N VAL A 94 -4.45 -2.73 -8.79
CA VAL A 94 -3.96 -4.07 -8.44
C VAL A 94 -4.14 -5.03 -9.61
N VAL A 95 -5.35 -5.12 -10.18
CA VAL A 95 -5.64 -6.01 -11.31
C VAL A 95 -4.73 -5.71 -12.50
N ARG A 96 -4.60 -4.44 -12.86
CA ARG A 96 -3.75 -3.99 -13.98
C ARG A 96 -2.27 -4.33 -13.77
N ALA A 97 -1.76 -4.13 -12.56
CA ALA A 97 -0.36 -4.45 -12.23
C ALA A 97 -0.09 -5.96 -12.28
N LEU A 98 -1.02 -6.80 -11.76
CA LEU A 98 -0.93 -8.26 -11.83
C LEU A 98 -0.97 -8.75 -13.28
N ASP A 99 -1.88 -8.23 -14.10
CA ASP A 99 -2.01 -8.60 -15.51
C ASP A 99 -0.80 -8.16 -16.34
N ALA A 100 -0.12 -7.08 -15.93
CA ALA A 100 1.15 -6.65 -16.51
C ALA A 100 2.36 -7.50 -16.05
N GLY A 101 2.16 -8.45 -15.13
CA GLY A 101 3.17 -9.41 -14.70
C GLY A 101 4.00 -9.00 -13.47
N ALA A 102 3.59 -7.98 -12.72
CA ALA A 102 4.24 -7.58 -11.47
C ALA A 102 3.53 -8.13 -10.23
N ASP A 103 4.27 -8.40 -9.15
CA ASP A 103 3.69 -8.57 -7.82
C ASP A 103 3.20 -7.23 -7.29
N VAL A 104 2.27 -7.25 -6.34
CA VAL A 104 1.66 -6.03 -5.81
C VAL A 104 1.82 -5.94 -4.29
N VAL A 105 2.18 -4.75 -3.83
CA VAL A 105 2.05 -4.30 -2.44
C VAL A 105 1.02 -3.18 -2.44
N VAL A 106 -0.11 -3.36 -1.77
CA VAL A 106 -1.17 -2.36 -1.74
C VAL A 106 -1.43 -1.86 -0.33
N GLU A 107 -1.63 -0.55 -0.19
CA GLU A 107 -2.07 0.03 1.07
C GLU A 107 -3.46 -0.48 1.46
N LYS A 108 -3.72 -0.48 2.77
CA LYS A 108 -5.06 -0.81 3.29
C LYS A 108 -6.05 0.36 2.99
N PRO A 109 -7.32 0.03 2.78
CA PRO A 109 -7.91 -1.30 2.60
C PRO A 109 -7.52 -1.89 1.24
N LEU A 110 -7.60 -3.21 1.09
CA LEU A 110 -7.36 -3.85 -0.21
C LEU A 110 -8.24 -3.26 -1.32
N THR A 111 -9.49 -3.01 -1.00
CA THR A 111 -10.51 -2.38 -1.85
C THR A 111 -11.65 -1.85 -0.99
N ILE A 112 -12.59 -1.14 -1.60
CA ILE A 112 -13.72 -0.51 -0.91
C ILE A 112 -15.02 -1.34 -0.97
N ASP A 113 -15.05 -2.41 -1.74
CA ASP A 113 -16.24 -3.22 -2.00
C ASP A 113 -15.93 -4.70 -2.27
N PRO A 114 -16.92 -5.61 -2.13
CA PRO A 114 -16.75 -7.05 -2.38
C PRO A 114 -16.43 -7.39 -3.84
N ASP A 115 -16.87 -6.59 -4.81
CA ASP A 115 -16.58 -6.82 -6.23
C ASP A 115 -15.10 -6.61 -6.52
N GLY A 116 -14.48 -5.61 -5.90
CA GLY A 116 -13.05 -5.39 -5.95
C GLY A 116 -12.28 -6.60 -5.42
N VAL A 117 -12.71 -7.20 -4.30
CA VAL A 117 -12.08 -8.42 -3.76
C VAL A 117 -12.13 -9.56 -4.78
N ARG A 118 -13.32 -9.81 -5.38
CA ARG A 118 -13.49 -10.88 -6.39
C ARG A 118 -12.61 -10.65 -7.62
N ARG A 119 -12.54 -9.42 -8.12
CA ARG A 119 -11.69 -9.08 -9.27
C ARG A 119 -10.21 -9.29 -8.98
N ILE A 120 -9.75 -8.91 -7.79
CA ILE A 120 -8.35 -9.10 -7.37
C ILE A 120 -8.05 -10.60 -7.23
N ALA A 121 -8.91 -11.38 -6.57
CA ALA A 121 -8.74 -12.82 -6.42
C ALA A 121 -8.62 -13.52 -7.78
N ALA A 122 -9.53 -13.21 -8.71
CA ALA A 122 -9.47 -13.76 -10.07
C ALA A 122 -8.19 -13.35 -10.82
N ALA A 123 -7.68 -12.13 -10.60
CA ALA A 123 -6.43 -11.68 -11.21
C ALA A 123 -5.21 -12.40 -10.61
N VAL A 124 -5.18 -12.66 -9.31
CA VAL A 124 -4.14 -13.46 -8.65
C VAL A 124 -4.09 -14.87 -9.22
N GLU A 125 -5.25 -15.54 -9.32
CA GLU A 125 -5.35 -16.87 -9.91
C GLU A 125 -4.88 -16.92 -11.38
N ARG A 126 -5.30 -15.95 -12.18
CA ARG A 126 -4.97 -15.87 -13.61
C ARG A 126 -3.50 -15.57 -13.85
N SER A 127 -2.92 -14.63 -13.10
CA SER A 127 -1.56 -14.16 -13.31
C SER A 127 -0.50 -15.02 -12.62
N GLY A 128 -0.86 -15.76 -11.57
CA GLY A 128 0.07 -16.44 -10.68
C GLY A 128 0.93 -15.49 -9.84
N ARG A 129 0.60 -14.20 -9.80
CA ARG A 129 1.32 -13.16 -9.05
C ARG A 129 0.79 -13.01 -7.64
N GLN A 130 1.54 -12.32 -6.79
CA GLN A 130 1.22 -12.15 -5.39
C GLN A 130 0.70 -10.75 -5.07
N VAL A 131 -0.22 -10.66 -4.11
CA VAL A 131 -0.69 -9.41 -3.53
C VAL A 131 -0.45 -9.40 -2.03
N VAL A 132 0.20 -8.36 -1.53
CA VAL A 132 0.40 -8.12 -0.10
C VAL A 132 -0.34 -6.84 0.29
N VAL A 133 -1.24 -6.94 1.27
CA VAL A 133 -1.92 -5.77 1.87
C VAL A 133 -1.14 -5.32 3.11
N THR A 134 -0.84 -4.03 3.19
CA THR A 134 0.03 -3.50 4.25
C THR A 134 -0.74 -3.15 5.53
N HIS A 135 -1.08 -4.17 6.31
CA HIS A 135 -1.65 -3.99 7.65
C HIS A 135 -0.53 -3.78 8.69
N ASN A 136 0.01 -2.56 8.73
CA ASN A 136 1.17 -2.23 9.55
C ASN A 136 0.92 -2.28 11.08
N TYR A 137 -0.33 -2.21 11.54
CA TYR A 137 -0.65 -2.26 12.97
C TYR A 137 -0.21 -3.55 13.65
N ARG A 138 -0.28 -4.69 12.94
CA ARG A 138 0.14 -5.99 13.49
C ARG A 138 1.61 -6.03 13.88
N TYR A 139 2.45 -5.18 13.30
CA TYR A 139 3.89 -5.14 13.54
C TYR A 139 4.30 -4.10 14.59
N SER A 140 3.33 -3.39 15.22
CA SER A 140 3.68 -2.50 16.32
C SER A 140 4.18 -3.32 17.52
N PRO A 141 5.20 -2.85 18.28
CA PRO A 141 5.74 -3.58 19.43
C PRO A 141 4.67 -3.99 20.44
N ARG A 142 3.69 -3.11 20.69
CA ARG A 142 2.55 -3.40 21.57
C ARG A 142 1.71 -4.58 21.07
N ASN A 143 1.35 -4.57 19.79
CA ASN A 143 0.47 -5.60 19.22
C ASN A 143 1.20 -6.93 19.05
N SER A 144 2.49 -6.89 18.70
CA SER A 144 3.34 -8.07 18.66
C SER A 144 3.49 -8.71 20.05
N GLY A 145 3.75 -7.89 21.09
CA GLY A 145 3.84 -8.38 22.46
C GLY A 145 2.52 -8.97 22.97
N LEU A 146 1.37 -8.34 22.66
CA LEU A 146 0.06 -8.88 23.00
C LEU A 146 -0.19 -10.24 22.32
N LYS A 147 0.16 -10.38 21.06
CA LYS A 147 0.04 -11.63 20.32
C LYS A 147 0.87 -12.75 20.96
N GLU A 148 2.11 -12.47 21.34
CA GLU A 148 2.95 -13.48 22.00
C GLU A 148 2.38 -13.89 23.37
N LEU A 149 1.90 -12.95 24.21
CA LEU A 149 1.23 -13.27 25.48
C LEU A 149 0.01 -14.19 25.28
N ILE A 150 -0.81 -13.96 24.27
CA ILE A 150 -1.95 -14.82 23.94
C ILE A 150 -1.49 -16.21 23.50
N LYS A 151 -0.48 -16.30 22.64
CA LYS A 151 0.11 -17.56 22.17
C LYS A 151 0.70 -18.38 23.31
N ASP A 152 1.36 -17.71 24.27
CA ASP A 152 1.96 -18.34 25.45
C ASP A 152 0.93 -18.78 26.48
N GLY A 153 -0.35 -18.54 26.20
CA GLY A 153 -1.45 -19.00 27.06
C GLY A 153 -1.73 -18.11 28.26
N ALA A 154 -1.20 -16.88 28.32
CA ALA A 154 -1.35 -15.98 29.46
C ALA A 154 -2.83 -15.69 29.83
N VAL A 155 -3.74 -15.77 28.86
CA VAL A 155 -5.20 -15.60 29.06
C VAL A 155 -5.98 -16.91 28.90
N GLY A 156 -5.29 -18.05 28.80
CA GLY A 156 -5.91 -19.32 28.45
C GLY A 156 -6.52 -19.33 27.06
N ARG A 157 -7.59 -20.09 26.85
CA ARG A 157 -8.34 -20.09 25.58
C ARG A 157 -9.22 -18.86 25.48
N PRO A 158 -8.99 -17.93 24.52
CA PRO A 158 -9.86 -16.79 24.32
C PRO A 158 -11.29 -17.23 23.98
N LEU A 159 -12.30 -16.66 24.66
CA LEU A 159 -13.72 -16.93 24.42
C LEU A 159 -14.43 -15.78 23.72
N SER A 160 -13.96 -14.56 23.93
CA SER A 160 -14.50 -13.36 23.30
C SER A 160 -13.44 -12.27 23.22
N VAL A 161 -13.60 -11.36 22.27
CA VAL A 161 -12.78 -10.16 22.13
C VAL A 161 -13.72 -8.96 22.10
N ASN A 162 -13.46 -7.98 22.98
CA ASN A 162 -14.08 -6.65 22.90
C ASN A 162 -13.01 -5.66 22.46
N PHE A 163 -13.30 -4.89 21.41
CA PHE A 163 -12.36 -3.96 20.84
C PHE A 163 -12.99 -2.57 20.70
N GLU A 164 -12.40 -1.58 21.36
CA GLU A 164 -12.78 -0.18 21.25
C GLU A 164 -11.62 0.65 20.74
N TRP A 165 -11.91 1.60 19.84
CA TRP A 165 -10.91 2.52 19.33
C TRP A 165 -11.45 3.94 19.28
N VAL A 166 -10.88 4.78 20.12
CA VAL A 166 -11.19 6.23 20.16
C VAL A 166 -10.08 6.96 19.42
N LEU A 167 -10.45 7.74 18.42
CA LEU A 167 -9.53 8.56 17.66
C LEU A 167 -9.50 9.99 18.18
N ASP A 168 -8.29 10.54 18.29
CA ASP A 168 -8.10 11.98 18.44
C ASP A 168 -8.76 12.72 17.27
N THR A 169 -9.46 13.81 17.60
CA THR A 169 -10.16 14.64 16.62
C THR A 169 -9.22 15.27 15.59
N ALA A 170 -7.97 15.58 15.96
CA ALA A 170 -6.98 16.10 15.01
C ALA A 170 -6.66 15.07 13.93
N HIS A 171 -6.46 13.81 14.32
CA HIS A 171 -6.25 12.70 13.38
C HIS A 171 -7.54 12.31 12.64
N GLY A 172 -8.68 12.36 13.34
CA GLY A 172 -9.98 11.99 12.78
C GLY A 172 -10.57 13.02 11.82
N ALA A 173 -10.15 14.27 11.89
CA ALA A 173 -10.73 15.37 11.09
C ALA A 173 -10.69 15.10 9.58
N ASP A 174 -9.64 14.46 9.07
CA ASP A 174 -9.48 14.16 7.65
C ASP A 174 -10.57 13.22 7.13
N TYR A 175 -11.10 12.30 7.96
CA TYR A 175 -12.17 11.38 7.58
C TYR A 175 -13.49 12.07 7.28
N TYR A 176 -13.66 13.29 7.80
CA TYR A 176 -14.88 14.08 7.63
C TYR A 176 -14.71 15.26 6.67
N ARG A 177 -13.49 15.67 6.38
CA ARG A 177 -13.18 16.88 5.57
C ARG A 177 -12.66 16.57 4.16
N ARG A 178 -12.06 15.40 3.96
CA ARG A 178 -11.43 15.01 2.69
C ARG A 178 -12.27 13.96 1.96
N TRP A 179 -11.71 13.38 0.90
CA TRP A 179 -12.37 12.37 0.07
C TRP A 179 -12.86 11.14 0.84
N HIS A 180 -12.26 10.84 1.99
CA HIS A 180 -12.62 9.71 2.86
C HIS A 180 -14.05 9.79 3.40
N ARG A 181 -14.63 11.00 3.49
CA ARG A 181 -16.01 11.20 3.97
C ARG A 181 -17.05 10.60 3.03
N ASP A 182 -16.70 10.48 1.75
CA ASP A 182 -17.57 9.88 0.75
C ASP A 182 -17.37 8.36 0.75
N LYS A 183 -18.46 7.66 1.04
CA LYS A 183 -18.46 6.20 1.07
C LYS A 183 -18.12 5.59 -0.30
N ALA A 184 -18.47 6.26 -1.40
CA ALA A 184 -18.11 5.81 -2.75
C ALA A 184 -16.59 5.79 -2.97
N ASN A 185 -15.83 6.61 -2.21
CA ASN A 185 -14.38 6.72 -2.33
C ASN A 185 -13.62 5.87 -1.30
N SER A 186 -14.24 5.55 -0.16
CA SER A 186 -13.54 4.92 0.98
C SER A 186 -14.18 3.60 1.46
N GLY A 187 -15.35 3.24 0.96
CA GLY A 187 -16.17 2.16 1.52
C GLY A 187 -16.77 2.50 2.89
N GLY A 188 -16.50 3.70 3.40
CA GLY A 188 -16.87 4.17 4.73
C GLY A 188 -15.83 3.87 5.79
N LEU A 189 -16.04 4.42 6.98
CA LEU A 189 -15.06 4.40 8.08
C LEU A 189 -14.73 2.97 8.53
N LEU A 190 -15.69 2.05 8.47
CA LEU A 190 -15.50 0.66 8.86
C LEU A 190 -14.50 -0.05 7.95
N ILE A 191 -14.55 0.18 6.64
CA ILE A 191 -13.61 -0.38 5.67
C ILE A 191 -12.28 0.39 5.70
N HIS A 192 -12.34 1.72 5.56
CA HIS A 192 -11.14 2.54 5.47
C HIS A 192 -10.27 2.47 6.73
N LYS A 193 -10.86 2.57 7.92
CA LYS A 193 -10.10 2.64 9.20
C LYS A 193 -10.09 1.33 9.96
N ALA A 194 -11.25 0.68 10.13
CA ALA A 194 -11.35 -0.49 10.99
C ALA A 194 -10.76 -1.76 10.37
N SER A 195 -10.37 -1.77 9.09
CA SER A 195 -9.66 -2.89 8.47
C SER A 195 -8.42 -3.31 9.26
N HIS A 196 -7.68 -2.37 9.86
CA HIS A 196 -6.58 -2.67 10.77
C HIS A 196 -7.00 -3.47 12.00
N HIS A 197 -8.20 -3.19 12.53
CA HIS A 197 -8.68 -3.83 13.76
C HIS A 197 -9.16 -5.25 13.48
N PHE A 198 -9.84 -5.47 12.35
CA PHE A 198 -10.18 -6.82 11.89
C PHE A 198 -8.93 -7.66 11.63
N ASP A 199 -7.90 -7.06 11.03
CA ASP A 199 -6.62 -7.71 10.79
C ASP A 199 -5.88 -8.11 12.08
N LEU A 200 -6.00 -7.32 13.15
CA LEU A 200 -5.40 -7.62 14.45
C LEU A 200 -6.10 -8.76 15.19
N ILE A 201 -7.41 -8.93 14.97
CA ILE A 201 -8.22 -9.93 15.68
C ILE A 201 -8.11 -11.30 15.00
N ASN A 202 -7.91 -11.35 13.69
CA ASN A 202 -7.75 -12.57 12.90
C ASN A 202 -6.33 -13.13 12.94
#